data_c459d9ba043c17c0bcfd67064018c3ce
#
_entry.id   c459d9ba043c17c0bcfd67064018c3ce
#
_cell.length_a   1.000
_cell.length_b   1.000
_cell.length_c   1.000
_cell.angle_alpha   90.00
_cell.angle_beta   90.00
_cell.angle_gamma   90.00
#
_symmetry.space_group_name_H-M   'P 1'
#
loop_
_entity.id
_entity.type
_entity.pdbx_description
1 polymer ?
#
loop_
_entity_poly.entity_id
_entity_poly.type
_entity_poly.pdbx_seq_one_letter_code
_entity_poly.pdbx_strand_id
1 'polypeptide(L)'
;MLTRLDFDLAKKQFIFATIMLVVTAFVPLFVVKFPQIKKWNIFYAVFGIGFLCTVFIPHVGVDKYGSNNWISIGGISMQPMEIVKIIFVFFLASSFEKAKNFKDMMKTICVAGLFMLVLVAETDLGGAVIFFMVFVMMLYLATGKHSILIGGGLGGSVLAVVGYMLLKNH
;
A
#
# COMPACT_ATOMS: atom_id res chain seq x y z
N MET A 1 18.28 13.92 -13.08
CA MET A 1 19.02 14.66 -12.02
C MET A 1 19.98 13.75 -11.25
N LEU A 2 19.58 12.52 -10.84
CA LEU A 2 20.43 11.54 -10.16
C LEU A 2 21.64 11.05 -10.98
N THR A 3 21.54 10.96 -12.28
CA THR A 3 22.62 10.54 -13.20
C THR A 3 23.83 11.49 -13.26
N ARG A 4 23.70 12.71 -12.73
CA ARG A 4 24.81 13.67 -12.65
C ARG A 4 25.56 13.62 -11.32
N LEU A 5 24.96 12.98 -10.29
CA LEU A 5 25.51 12.99 -8.93
C LEU A 5 26.19 11.69 -8.55
N ASP A 6 25.74 10.53 -9.14
CA ASP A 6 26.34 9.24 -8.80
C ASP A 6 25.95 8.17 -9.85
N PHE A 7 26.86 7.92 -10.79
CA PHE A 7 26.63 6.97 -11.88
C PHE A 7 26.43 5.53 -11.36
N ASP A 8 27.10 5.16 -10.28
CA ASP A 8 26.99 3.84 -9.66
C ASP A 8 25.63 3.64 -8.99
N LEU A 9 25.08 4.69 -8.37
CA LEU A 9 23.74 4.66 -7.80
C LEU A 9 22.68 4.53 -8.90
N ALA A 10 22.79 5.29 -9.98
CA ALA A 10 21.87 5.19 -11.13
C ALA A 10 21.90 3.80 -11.76
N LYS A 11 23.09 3.19 -11.91
CA LYS A 11 23.25 1.83 -12.44
C LYS A 11 22.59 0.78 -11.55
N LYS A 12 22.78 0.88 -10.22
CA LYS A 12 22.12 0.00 -9.25
C LYS A 12 20.61 0.11 -9.33
N GLN A 13 20.06 1.33 -9.40
CA GLN A 13 18.63 1.58 -9.53
C GLN A 13 18.06 0.99 -10.82
N PHE A 14 18.77 1.14 -11.95
CA PHE A 14 18.36 0.59 -13.23
C PHE A 14 18.30 -0.95 -13.21
N ILE A 15 19.35 -1.58 -12.67
CA ILE A 15 19.40 -3.05 -12.52
C ILE A 15 18.23 -3.52 -11.64
N PHE A 16 18.01 -2.85 -10.51
CA PHE A 16 16.93 -3.21 -9.59
C PHE A 16 15.55 -3.05 -10.23
N ALA A 17 15.32 -1.95 -10.94
CA ALA A 17 14.08 -1.70 -11.67
C ALA A 17 13.84 -2.77 -12.76
N THR A 18 14.88 -3.18 -13.49
CA THR A 18 14.78 -4.22 -14.52
C THR A 18 14.42 -5.57 -13.90
N ILE A 19 15.08 -5.96 -12.79
CA ILE A 19 14.75 -7.18 -12.06
C ILE A 19 13.30 -7.16 -11.58
N MET A 20 12.84 -6.05 -10.99
CA MET A 20 11.47 -5.91 -10.50
C MET A 20 10.44 -5.96 -11.62
N LEU A 21 10.75 -5.42 -12.79
CA LEU A 21 9.89 -5.52 -13.97
C LEU A 21 9.71 -6.96 -14.42
N VAL A 22 10.80 -7.74 -14.46
CA VAL A 22 10.76 -9.18 -14.78
C VAL A 22 9.94 -9.92 -13.73
N VAL A 23 10.19 -9.69 -12.43
CA VAL A 23 9.42 -10.32 -11.34
C VAL A 23 7.93 -10.01 -11.48
N THR A 24 7.57 -8.76 -11.76
CA THR A 24 6.17 -8.33 -11.94
C THR A 24 5.49 -9.06 -13.11
N ALA A 25 6.21 -9.33 -14.21
CA ALA A 25 5.68 -10.08 -15.34
C ALA A 25 5.33 -11.55 -14.98
N PHE A 26 6.02 -12.14 -13.99
CA PHE A 26 5.75 -13.50 -13.53
C PHE A 26 4.61 -13.59 -12.50
N VAL A 27 4.24 -12.49 -11.83
CA VAL A 27 3.18 -12.49 -10.79
C VAL A 27 1.85 -13.04 -11.31
N PRO A 28 1.32 -12.65 -12.50
CA PRO A 28 0.06 -13.20 -13.01
C PRO A 28 0.13 -14.70 -13.22
N LEU A 29 1.24 -15.21 -13.75
CA LEU A 29 1.45 -16.65 -13.97
C LEU A 29 1.45 -17.41 -12.64
N PHE A 30 2.08 -16.83 -11.61
CA PHE A 30 2.11 -17.42 -10.28
C PHE A 30 0.72 -17.46 -9.64
N VAL A 31 -0.07 -16.37 -9.74
CA VAL A 31 -1.43 -16.29 -9.21
C VAL A 31 -2.36 -17.28 -9.89
N VAL A 32 -2.24 -17.46 -11.20
CA VAL A 32 -3.02 -18.45 -11.97
C VAL A 32 -2.69 -19.88 -11.54
N LYS A 33 -1.40 -20.17 -11.31
CA LYS A 33 -0.92 -21.50 -10.91
C LYS A 33 -1.36 -21.88 -9.48
N PHE A 34 -1.51 -20.89 -8.58
CA PHE A 34 -1.84 -21.10 -7.18
C PHE A 34 -3.18 -20.42 -6.79
N PRO A 35 -4.35 -20.96 -7.22
CA PRO A 35 -5.64 -20.34 -6.98
C PRO A 35 -6.03 -20.26 -5.49
N GLN A 36 -5.33 -21.00 -4.61
CA GLN A 36 -5.56 -20.93 -3.16
C GLN A 36 -5.20 -19.57 -2.56
N ILE A 37 -4.27 -18.83 -3.18
CA ILE A 37 -3.88 -17.47 -2.77
C ILE A 37 -5.10 -16.54 -2.72
N LYS A 38 -6.07 -16.72 -3.62
CA LYS A 38 -7.32 -15.97 -3.66
C LYS A 38 -8.27 -16.22 -2.47
N LYS A 39 -8.01 -17.24 -1.68
CA LYS A 39 -8.89 -17.59 -0.53
C LYS A 39 -8.46 -16.92 0.78
N TRP A 40 -7.28 -16.30 0.84
CA TRP A 40 -6.63 -15.86 2.08
C TRP A 40 -6.88 -14.37 2.42
N ASN A 41 -8.03 -13.82 2.01
CA ASN A 41 -8.32 -12.40 2.24
C ASN A 41 -8.21 -11.97 3.71
N ILE A 42 -8.70 -12.77 4.66
CA ILE A 42 -8.60 -12.47 6.11
C ILE A 42 -7.15 -12.51 6.57
N PHE A 43 -6.38 -13.49 6.09
CA PHE A 43 -4.95 -13.59 6.40
C PHE A 43 -4.19 -12.35 5.92
N TYR A 44 -4.43 -11.89 4.70
CA TYR A 44 -3.82 -10.67 4.15
C TYR A 44 -4.19 -9.43 4.95
N ALA A 45 -5.45 -9.32 5.40
CA ALA A 45 -5.90 -8.21 6.21
C ALA A 45 -5.18 -8.18 7.57
N VAL A 46 -5.22 -9.30 8.30
CA VAL A 46 -4.62 -9.40 9.65
C VAL A 46 -3.10 -9.26 9.59
N PHE A 47 -2.45 -9.98 8.67
CA PHE A 47 -1.01 -9.92 8.52
C PHE A 47 -0.52 -8.55 8.07
N GLY A 48 -1.20 -7.94 7.08
CA GLY A 48 -0.82 -6.62 6.56
C GLY A 48 -0.97 -5.52 7.61
N ILE A 49 -2.11 -5.47 8.32
CA ILE A 49 -2.32 -4.48 9.39
C ILE A 49 -1.35 -4.75 10.55
N GLY A 50 -1.20 -6.02 10.97
CA GLY A 50 -0.27 -6.38 12.03
C GLY A 50 1.17 -6.00 11.68
N PHE A 51 1.58 -6.17 10.42
CA PHE A 51 2.93 -5.80 9.98
C PHE A 51 3.12 -4.28 9.91
N LEU A 52 2.13 -3.48 9.52
CA LEU A 52 2.19 -2.03 9.67
C LEU A 52 2.34 -1.65 11.14
N CYS A 53 1.55 -2.22 12.03
CA CYS A 53 1.60 -1.90 13.45
C CYS A 53 2.94 -2.22 14.12
N THR A 54 3.86 -2.98 13.48
CA THR A 54 5.20 -3.23 14.05
C THR A 54 6.03 -1.97 14.25
N VAL A 55 5.73 -0.91 13.52
CA VAL A 55 6.40 0.40 13.65
C VAL A 55 6.15 1.03 15.03
N PHE A 56 4.99 0.76 15.63
CA PHE A 56 4.66 1.27 16.97
C PHE A 56 5.33 0.49 18.11
N ILE A 57 6.07 -0.59 17.82
CA ILE A 57 6.78 -1.36 18.85
C ILE A 57 8.02 -0.59 19.27
N PRO A 58 8.18 -0.28 20.58
CA PRO A 58 9.39 0.36 21.11
C PRO A 58 10.64 -0.45 20.72
N HIS A 59 11.72 0.23 20.37
CA HIS A 59 13.02 -0.31 19.94
C HIS A 59 13.04 -0.98 18.56
N VAL A 60 11.90 -1.15 17.88
CA VAL A 60 11.80 -1.66 16.49
C VAL A 60 11.53 -0.52 15.52
N GLY A 61 10.56 0.32 15.86
CA GLY A 61 10.25 1.54 15.09
C GLY A 61 11.34 2.58 15.23
N VAL A 62 11.69 3.19 14.09
CA VAL A 62 12.70 4.26 14.02
C VAL A 62 12.09 5.45 13.30
N ASP A 63 12.20 6.61 13.97
CA ASP A 63 11.84 7.88 13.35
C ASP A 63 12.92 8.28 12.35
N LYS A 64 12.55 8.41 11.08
CA LYS A 64 13.41 8.92 10.03
C LYS A 64 12.66 9.99 9.24
N TYR A 65 13.31 11.14 9.09
CA TYR A 65 12.75 12.26 8.32
C TYR A 65 11.42 12.80 8.85
N GLY A 66 11.17 12.68 10.18
CA GLY A 66 9.93 13.15 10.82
C GLY A 66 8.73 12.22 10.62
N SER A 67 8.97 10.98 10.23
CA SER A 67 7.93 9.97 10.01
C SER A 67 8.29 8.67 10.74
N ASN A 68 7.35 8.14 11.53
CA ASN A 68 7.51 6.90 12.29
C ASN A 68 7.12 5.68 11.44
N ASN A 69 7.67 5.55 10.24
CA ASN A 69 7.29 4.52 9.28
C ASN A 69 8.44 3.56 8.90
N TRP A 70 9.51 3.56 9.67
CA TRP A 70 10.67 2.70 9.47
C TRP A 70 10.82 1.71 10.61
N ILE A 71 11.27 0.49 10.29
CA ILE A 71 11.75 -0.48 11.27
C ILE A 71 13.24 -0.74 11.04
N SER A 72 13.98 -0.96 12.14
CA SER A 72 15.40 -1.30 12.09
C SER A 72 15.65 -2.58 12.86
N ILE A 73 16.15 -3.59 12.18
CA ILE A 73 16.48 -4.90 12.76
C ILE A 73 17.92 -5.25 12.34
N GLY A 74 18.82 -5.41 13.31
CA GLY A 74 20.19 -5.81 13.05
C GLY A 74 20.98 -4.85 12.16
N GLY A 75 20.66 -3.54 12.18
CA GLY A 75 21.32 -2.53 11.34
C GLY A 75 20.74 -2.38 9.93
N ILE A 76 19.77 -3.20 9.55
CA ILE A 76 19.03 -3.06 8.30
C ILE A 76 17.73 -2.31 8.58
N SER A 77 17.54 -1.19 7.91
CA SER A 77 16.30 -0.41 7.99
C SER A 77 15.42 -0.71 6.78
N MET A 78 14.15 -0.99 7.03
CA MET A 78 13.15 -1.21 5.98
C MET A 78 11.85 -0.51 6.34
N GLN A 79 11.04 -0.21 5.34
CA GLN A 79 9.73 0.40 5.51
C GLN A 79 8.65 -0.68 5.34
N PRO A 80 7.87 -1.02 6.39
CA PRO A 80 6.84 -2.06 6.32
C PRO A 80 5.82 -1.82 5.21
N MET A 81 5.45 -0.57 4.96
CA MET A 81 4.51 -0.16 3.92
C MET A 81 4.90 -0.72 2.53
N GLU A 82 6.20 -0.81 2.21
CA GLU A 82 6.66 -1.31 0.91
C GLU A 82 6.24 -2.77 0.66
N ILE A 83 6.28 -3.59 1.70
CA ILE A 83 5.82 -4.99 1.63
C ILE A 83 4.29 -5.04 1.69
N VAL A 84 3.70 -4.24 2.58
CA VAL A 84 2.25 -4.27 2.80
C VAL A 84 1.47 -3.76 1.57
N LYS A 85 2.04 -2.91 0.72
CA LYS A 85 1.43 -2.56 -0.57
C LYS A 85 1.06 -3.80 -1.40
N ILE A 86 1.94 -4.77 -1.47
CA ILE A 86 1.72 -6.01 -2.22
C ILE A 86 0.61 -6.82 -1.56
N ILE A 87 0.68 -6.97 -0.23
CA ILE A 87 -0.33 -7.69 0.57
C ILE A 87 -1.71 -7.05 0.43
N PHE A 88 -1.76 -5.72 0.42
CA PHE A 88 -2.99 -4.95 0.28
C PHE A 88 -3.68 -5.17 -1.08
N VAL A 89 -2.90 -5.23 -2.18
CA VAL A 89 -3.44 -5.58 -3.51
C VAL A 89 -4.04 -6.98 -3.50
N PHE A 90 -3.35 -7.97 -2.92
CA PHE A 90 -3.88 -9.34 -2.78
C PHE A 90 -5.13 -9.40 -1.89
N PHE A 91 -5.15 -8.63 -0.81
CA PHE A 91 -6.33 -8.47 0.04
C PHE A 91 -7.53 -7.96 -0.74
N LEU A 92 -7.38 -6.84 -1.47
CA LEU A 92 -8.45 -6.23 -2.25
C LEU A 92 -8.95 -7.16 -3.36
N ALA A 93 -8.03 -7.74 -4.14
CA ALA A 93 -8.37 -8.65 -5.23
C ALA A 93 -9.15 -9.87 -4.70
N SER A 94 -8.67 -10.49 -3.63
CA SER A 94 -9.30 -11.65 -3.00
C SER A 94 -10.66 -11.31 -2.38
N SER A 95 -10.79 -10.13 -1.78
CA SER A 95 -12.03 -9.70 -1.12
C SER A 95 -13.10 -9.29 -2.12
N PHE A 96 -12.75 -8.56 -3.18
CA PHE A 96 -13.69 -8.18 -4.22
C PHE A 96 -14.15 -9.38 -5.07
N GLU A 97 -13.26 -10.35 -5.34
CA GLU A 97 -13.66 -11.59 -6.02
C GLU A 97 -14.72 -12.39 -5.23
N LYS A 98 -14.66 -12.35 -3.89
CA LYS A 98 -15.60 -13.03 -3.01
C LYS A 98 -16.87 -12.23 -2.72
N ALA A 99 -16.85 -10.92 -2.93
CA ALA A 99 -17.96 -10.04 -2.59
C ALA A 99 -19.19 -10.33 -3.48
N LYS A 100 -20.17 -11.03 -2.93
CA LYS A 100 -21.45 -11.34 -3.61
C LYS A 100 -22.52 -10.28 -3.35
N ASN A 101 -22.44 -9.60 -2.21
CA ASN A 101 -23.45 -8.65 -1.72
C ASN A 101 -22.80 -7.33 -1.37
N PHE A 102 -23.62 -6.28 -1.30
CA PHE A 102 -23.21 -4.96 -0.87
C PHE A 102 -22.54 -4.96 0.52
N LYS A 103 -23.03 -5.82 1.44
CA LYS A 103 -22.45 -5.96 2.78
C LYS A 103 -20.98 -6.44 2.75
N ASP A 104 -20.65 -7.37 1.86
CA ASP A 104 -19.29 -7.90 1.75
C ASP A 104 -18.36 -6.85 1.14
N MET A 105 -18.85 -6.06 0.19
CA MET A 105 -18.12 -4.94 -0.37
C MET A 105 -17.84 -3.87 0.71
N MET A 106 -18.85 -3.55 1.55
CA MET A 106 -18.66 -2.60 2.66
C MET A 106 -17.62 -3.08 3.68
N LYS A 107 -17.58 -4.38 4.01
CA LYS A 107 -16.52 -4.95 4.86
C LYS A 107 -15.13 -4.71 4.26
N THR A 108 -14.98 -4.95 2.96
CA THR A 108 -13.70 -4.71 2.27
C THR A 108 -13.30 -3.24 2.33
N ILE A 109 -14.25 -2.33 2.13
CA ILE A 109 -14.03 -0.89 2.22
C ILE A 109 -13.59 -0.49 3.64
N CYS A 110 -14.27 -1.00 4.67
CA CYS A 110 -13.91 -0.73 6.07
C CYS A 110 -12.49 -1.20 6.42
N VAL A 111 -12.14 -2.42 6.00
CA VAL A 111 -10.78 -2.95 6.24
C VAL A 111 -9.74 -2.17 5.44
N ALA A 112 -10.02 -1.80 4.19
CA ALA A 112 -9.14 -0.93 3.42
C ALA A 112 -8.93 0.43 4.08
N GLY A 113 -10.00 1.02 4.62
CA GLY A 113 -9.93 2.24 5.43
C GLY A 113 -9.05 2.09 6.67
N LEU A 114 -9.09 0.92 7.32
CA LEU A 114 -8.25 0.65 8.48
C LEU A 114 -6.74 0.65 8.12
N PHE A 115 -6.35 0.09 6.97
CA PHE A 115 -4.97 0.20 6.48
C PHE A 115 -4.54 1.67 6.33
N MET A 116 -5.40 2.49 5.74
CA MET A 116 -5.10 3.93 5.55
C MET A 116 -5.02 4.67 6.88
N LEU A 117 -5.89 4.35 7.85
CA LEU A 117 -5.86 4.96 9.18
C LEU A 117 -4.56 4.63 9.93
N VAL A 118 -4.05 3.39 9.81
CA VAL A 118 -2.77 3.03 10.40
C VAL A 118 -1.64 3.84 9.78
N LEU A 119 -1.60 3.99 8.44
CA LEU A 119 -0.59 4.80 7.76
C LEU A 119 -0.64 6.29 8.17
N VAL A 120 -1.85 6.83 8.35
CA VAL A 120 -2.01 8.20 8.89
C VAL A 120 -1.47 8.28 10.31
N ALA A 121 -1.70 7.28 11.16
CA ALA A 121 -1.16 7.22 12.51
C ALA A 121 0.37 7.09 12.54
N GLU A 122 0.98 6.47 11.53
CA GLU A 122 2.44 6.43 11.29
C GLU A 122 3.01 7.76 10.76
N THR A 123 2.15 8.78 10.56
CA THR A 123 2.49 10.05 9.89
C THR A 123 2.96 9.88 8.43
N ASP A 124 2.59 8.76 7.81
CA ASP A 124 2.90 8.47 6.40
C ASP A 124 1.72 8.80 5.49
N LEU A 125 1.49 10.10 5.29
CA LEU A 125 0.43 10.57 4.39
C LEU A 125 0.69 10.20 2.93
N GLY A 126 1.96 10.13 2.51
CA GLY A 126 2.33 9.71 1.16
C GLY A 126 1.91 8.26 0.90
N GLY A 127 2.19 7.38 1.84
CA GLY A 127 1.74 5.99 1.82
C GLY A 127 0.23 5.87 1.82
N ALA A 128 -0.46 6.61 2.68
CA ALA A 128 -1.93 6.60 2.75
C ALA A 128 -2.58 7.00 1.42
N VAL A 129 -2.06 8.01 0.72
CA VAL A 129 -2.53 8.43 -0.61
C VAL A 129 -2.31 7.32 -1.65
N ILE A 130 -1.16 6.65 -1.64
CA ILE A 130 -0.87 5.52 -2.55
C ILE A 130 -1.87 4.38 -2.32
N PHE A 131 -2.12 3.99 -1.06
CA PHE A 131 -3.10 2.96 -0.72
C PHE A 131 -4.51 3.36 -1.15
N PHE A 132 -4.88 4.62 -0.97
CA PHE A 132 -6.16 5.14 -1.42
C PHE A 132 -6.32 5.04 -2.94
N MET A 133 -5.31 5.43 -3.71
CA MET A 133 -5.34 5.35 -5.18
C MET A 133 -5.42 3.90 -5.67
N VAL A 134 -4.67 2.99 -5.05
CA VAL A 134 -4.76 1.55 -5.33
C VAL A 134 -6.15 1.02 -5.03
N PHE A 135 -6.73 1.40 -3.88
CA PHE A 135 -8.09 1.02 -3.50
C PHE A 135 -9.13 1.50 -4.52
N VAL A 136 -9.10 2.78 -4.92
CA VAL A 136 -10.03 3.36 -5.91
C VAL A 136 -9.93 2.61 -7.25
N MET A 137 -8.70 2.33 -7.70
CA MET A 137 -8.48 1.60 -8.94
C MET A 137 -9.04 0.16 -8.86
N MET A 138 -8.76 -0.55 -7.77
CA MET A 138 -9.25 -1.91 -7.56
C MET A 138 -10.79 -1.96 -7.42
N LEU A 139 -11.38 -0.98 -6.76
CA LEU A 139 -12.83 -0.84 -6.64
C LEU A 139 -13.47 -0.55 -8.01
N TYR A 140 -12.85 0.28 -8.83
CA TYR A 140 -13.27 0.51 -10.21
C TYR A 140 -13.22 -0.78 -11.03
N LEU A 141 -12.12 -1.53 -10.97
CA LEU A 141 -11.98 -2.79 -11.70
C LEU A 141 -13.01 -3.83 -11.25
N ALA A 142 -13.37 -3.84 -9.96
CA ALA A 142 -14.37 -4.76 -9.42
C ALA A 142 -15.82 -4.41 -9.80
N THR A 143 -16.12 -3.12 -9.99
CA THR A 143 -17.50 -2.64 -10.18
C THR A 143 -17.80 -2.18 -11.60
N GLY A 144 -16.79 -1.82 -12.40
CA GLY A 144 -16.91 -1.27 -13.75
C GLY A 144 -17.51 0.15 -13.81
N LYS A 145 -17.70 0.83 -12.67
CA LYS A 145 -18.36 2.13 -12.60
C LYS A 145 -17.36 3.29 -12.69
N HIS A 146 -17.36 4.04 -13.80
CA HIS A 146 -16.48 5.21 -14.00
C HIS A 146 -16.67 6.31 -12.95
N SER A 147 -17.86 6.44 -12.35
CA SER A 147 -18.12 7.40 -11.27
C SER A 147 -17.19 7.23 -10.06
N ILE A 148 -16.68 6.01 -9.84
CA ILE A 148 -15.72 5.72 -8.76
C ILE A 148 -14.37 6.40 -9.01
N LEU A 149 -13.89 6.43 -10.26
CA LEU A 149 -12.64 7.12 -10.61
C LEU A 149 -12.77 8.63 -10.41
N ILE A 150 -13.90 9.20 -10.81
CA ILE A 150 -14.15 10.66 -10.66
C ILE A 150 -14.27 11.00 -9.17
N GLY A 151 -15.12 10.27 -8.42
CA GLY A 151 -15.29 10.46 -6.99
C GLY A 151 -14.02 10.21 -6.19
N GLY A 152 -13.27 9.16 -6.55
CA GLY A 152 -11.99 8.82 -5.94
C GLY A 152 -10.91 9.86 -6.23
N GLY A 153 -10.84 10.37 -7.45
CA GLY A 153 -9.91 11.44 -7.81
C GLY A 153 -10.17 12.72 -7.02
N LEU A 154 -11.44 13.13 -6.93
CA LEU A 154 -11.84 14.30 -6.12
C LEU A 154 -11.56 14.06 -4.62
N GLY A 155 -11.95 12.90 -4.09
CA GLY A 155 -11.72 12.55 -2.69
C GLY A 155 -10.24 12.48 -2.34
N GLY A 156 -9.41 11.89 -3.21
CA GLY A 156 -7.96 11.83 -3.05
C GLY A 156 -7.30 13.22 -3.05
N SER A 157 -7.75 14.11 -3.91
CA SER A 157 -7.27 15.50 -3.96
C SER A 157 -7.60 16.25 -2.65
N VAL A 158 -8.81 16.08 -2.14
CA VAL A 158 -9.23 16.68 -0.85
C VAL A 158 -8.38 16.13 0.30
N LEU A 159 -8.18 14.81 0.37
CA LEU A 159 -7.35 14.18 1.40
C LEU A 159 -5.89 14.66 1.34
N ALA A 160 -5.32 14.80 0.15
CA ALA A 160 -3.98 15.32 -0.04
C ALA A 160 -3.84 16.77 0.44
N VAL A 161 -4.82 17.63 0.13
CA VAL A 161 -4.83 19.04 0.56
C VAL A 161 -5.00 19.14 2.08
N VAL A 162 -5.94 18.40 2.66
CA VAL A 162 -6.17 18.38 4.11
C VAL A 162 -4.93 17.87 4.84
N GLY A 163 -4.33 16.76 4.35
CA GLY A 163 -3.11 16.22 4.91
C GLY A 163 -1.93 17.21 4.87
N TYR A 164 -1.76 17.92 3.74
CA TYR A 164 -0.75 18.97 3.63
C TYR A 164 -0.99 20.12 4.61
N MET A 165 -2.26 20.56 4.78
CA MET A 165 -2.59 21.62 5.73
C MET A 165 -2.33 21.24 7.18
N LEU A 166 -2.60 19.98 7.54
CA LEU A 166 -2.33 19.47 8.89
C LEU A 166 -0.84 19.43 9.19
N LEU A 167 -0.01 18.98 8.22
CA LEU A 167 1.45 18.94 8.38
C LEU A 167 2.10 20.32 8.42
N LYS A 168 1.55 21.30 7.69
CA LYS A 168 2.08 22.66 7.67
C LYS A 168 1.87 23.40 9.00
N ASN A 169 0.87 22.99 9.79
CA ASN A 169 0.52 23.61 11.07
C ASN A 169 1.22 22.95 12.28
N HIS A 170 2.03 21.93 12.05
CA HIS A 170 2.93 21.28 13.00
C HIS A 170 4.40 21.57 12.66
#